data_495e345fa85de695d6ee1350017770c1
#
_entry.id   495e345fa85de695d6ee1350017770c1
#
_cell.length_a   1.000
_cell.length_b   1.000
_cell.length_c   1.000
_cell.angle_alpha   90.00
_cell.angle_beta   90.00
_cell.angle_gamma   90.00
#
_symmetry.space_group_name_H-M   'P 1'
#
loop_
_entity.id
_entity.type
_entity.pdbx_description
1 polymer ?
#
loop_
_entity_poly.entity_id
_entity_poly.type
_entity_poly.pdbx_seq_one_letter_code
_entity_poly.pdbx_strand_id
1 'polypeptide(L)'
;MKKFTMVLIVGLIVCAPFFATGTSETPKAYPTKDITVEIFSSQGGGTDAWVRFLAPLLEEELGVGIVPSNLPGANGGTAAQKIWNAKHDGYQILGASETA
;
A
#
# COMPACT_ATOMS: atom_id res chain seq x y z
N MET A 1 5.61 -30.52 66.38
CA MET A 1 4.65 -30.45 65.26
C MET A 1 4.15 -29.01 65.00
N LYS A 2 4.97 -28.01 65.09
CA LYS A 2 4.61 -26.60 64.85
C LYS A 2 5.49 -25.89 63.79
N LYS A 3 6.16 -26.65 62.97
CA LYS A 3 7.12 -26.07 61.97
C LYS A 3 6.76 -26.39 60.51
N PHE A 4 5.65 -27.06 60.25
CA PHE A 4 5.25 -27.49 58.87
C PHE A 4 4.18 -26.63 58.22
N THR A 5 3.62 -25.68 58.95
CA THR A 5 2.46 -24.89 58.45
C THR A 5 2.89 -23.52 57.84
N MET A 6 4.17 -23.23 57.83
CA MET A 6 4.65 -21.88 57.37
C MET A 6 5.29 -21.87 56.00
N VAL A 7 5.35 -23.01 55.32
CA VAL A 7 5.96 -23.11 53.97
C VAL A 7 4.92 -23.05 52.84
N LEU A 8 3.60 -23.08 53.16
CA LEU A 8 2.55 -23.19 52.17
C LEU A 8 1.91 -21.86 51.77
N ILE A 9 2.39 -20.72 52.31
CA ILE A 9 1.84 -19.38 52.01
C ILE A 9 2.72 -18.55 51.09
N VAL A 10 3.93 -18.96 50.76
CA VAL A 10 4.86 -18.20 49.89
C VAL A 10 4.74 -18.56 48.42
N GLY A 11 3.95 -19.57 48.05
CA GLY A 11 3.80 -20.06 46.67
C GLY A 11 2.70 -19.37 45.82
N LEU A 12 1.96 -18.40 46.36
CA LEU A 12 0.73 -17.89 45.67
C LEU A 12 0.80 -16.44 45.21
N ILE A 13 1.99 -15.87 45.07
CA ILE A 13 2.11 -14.51 44.53
C ILE A 13 3.23 -14.55 43.49
N VAL A 14 2.92 -14.80 42.26
CA VAL A 14 3.46 -14.23 41.02
C VAL A 14 2.86 -14.97 39.83
N CYS A 15 1.58 -14.76 39.59
CA CYS A 15 1.03 -14.95 38.25
C CYS A 15 0.25 -13.66 37.89
N ALA A 16 1.00 -12.56 37.77
CA ALA A 16 0.46 -11.40 37.12
C ALA A 16 0.35 -11.73 35.63
N PRO A 17 -0.84 -11.71 35.03
CA PRO A 17 -0.92 -11.78 33.58
C PRO A 17 -0.29 -10.51 33.02
N PHE A 18 0.85 -10.66 32.39
CA PHE A 18 1.41 -9.65 31.50
C PHE A 18 0.41 -9.50 30.33
N PHE A 19 -0.61 -8.67 30.51
CA PHE A 19 -1.36 -8.16 29.37
C PHE A 19 -0.39 -7.27 28.59
N ALA A 20 0.30 -7.87 27.64
CA ALA A 20 0.89 -7.13 26.55
C ALA A 20 -0.27 -6.49 25.80
N THR A 21 -0.57 -5.24 26.09
CA THR A 21 -1.38 -4.38 25.24
C THR A 21 -0.56 -4.12 23.97
N GLY A 22 -0.52 -5.12 23.10
CA GLY A 22 -0.14 -4.91 21.72
C GLY A 22 -1.20 -4.02 21.12
N THR A 23 -0.88 -2.75 20.90
CA THR A 23 -1.60 -1.90 19.98
C THR A 23 -1.50 -2.58 18.62
N SER A 24 -2.47 -3.40 18.26
CA SER A 24 -2.66 -3.84 16.89
C SER A 24 -3.10 -2.59 16.12
N GLU A 25 -2.10 -1.88 15.56
CA GLU A 25 -2.40 -0.95 14.48
C GLU A 25 -3.05 -1.80 13.39
N THR A 26 -4.35 -1.60 13.20
CA THR A 26 -5.08 -2.18 12.08
C THR A 26 -4.35 -1.70 10.83
N PRO A 27 -3.81 -2.58 9.98
CA PRO A 27 -3.11 -2.16 8.78
C PRO A 27 -4.07 -1.25 8.00
N LYS A 28 -3.65 -0.01 7.76
CA LYS A 28 -4.48 0.95 7.03
C LYS A 28 -4.74 0.35 5.66
N ALA A 29 -6.03 0.14 5.31
CA ALA A 29 -6.41 -0.51 4.06
C ALA A 29 -5.84 0.25 2.85
N TYR A 30 -5.23 -0.47 1.89
CA TYR A 30 -4.81 0.07 0.61
C TYR A 30 -6.03 0.60 -0.18
N PRO A 31 -5.92 1.76 -0.87
CA PRO A 31 -4.77 2.68 -0.92
C PRO A 31 -4.78 3.71 0.23
N THR A 32 -3.60 4.18 0.66
CA THR A 32 -3.45 5.18 1.74
C THR A 32 -2.79 6.47 1.29
N LYS A 33 -2.34 6.54 0.04
CA LYS A 33 -1.69 7.68 -0.60
C LYS A 33 -1.96 7.66 -2.09
N ASP A 34 -1.61 8.72 -2.80
CA ASP A 34 -1.81 8.86 -4.24
C ASP A 34 -1.15 7.75 -5.04
N ILE A 35 -1.82 7.37 -6.14
CA ILE A 35 -1.36 6.36 -7.10
C ILE A 35 -0.87 7.08 -8.36
N THR A 36 0.35 6.82 -8.78
CA THR A 36 0.91 7.34 -10.03
C THR A 36 0.60 6.39 -11.18
N VAL A 37 0.04 6.94 -12.27
CA VAL A 37 -0.17 6.20 -13.51
C VAL A 37 0.85 6.67 -14.54
N GLU A 38 1.87 5.85 -14.81
CA GLU A 38 2.86 6.13 -15.86
C GLU A 38 2.25 5.81 -17.23
N ILE A 39 2.10 6.84 -18.06
CA ILE A 39 1.49 6.74 -19.39
C ILE A 39 2.62 6.62 -20.41
N PHE A 40 2.61 5.55 -21.19
CA PHE A 40 3.65 5.26 -22.18
C PHE A 40 3.65 6.23 -23.38
N SER A 41 2.59 6.99 -23.58
CA SER A 41 2.43 7.92 -24.70
C SER A 41 2.67 9.37 -24.29
N SER A 42 2.85 10.22 -25.31
CA SER A 42 2.95 11.64 -25.12
C SER A 42 1.64 12.24 -24.61
N GLN A 43 1.75 13.38 -23.94
CA GLN A 43 0.60 14.16 -23.50
C GLN A 43 -0.31 14.53 -24.67
N GLY A 44 -1.62 14.37 -24.49
CA GLY A 44 -2.62 14.61 -25.54
C GLY A 44 -2.88 13.41 -26.45
N GLY A 45 -2.16 12.31 -26.30
CA GLY A 45 -2.44 11.06 -27.00
C GLY A 45 -3.69 10.34 -26.46
N GLY A 46 -4.16 9.31 -27.16
CA GLY A 46 -5.36 8.58 -26.80
C GLY A 46 -5.30 7.94 -25.41
N THR A 47 -4.17 7.32 -25.06
CA THR A 47 -3.96 6.73 -23.74
C THR A 47 -3.92 7.79 -22.65
N ASP A 48 -3.30 8.95 -22.91
CA ASP A 48 -3.30 10.08 -21.98
C ASP A 48 -4.71 10.59 -21.71
N ALA A 49 -5.50 10.81 -22.76
CA ALA A 49 -6.89 11.24 -22.65
C ALA A 49 -7.73 10.22 -21.84
N TRP A 50 -7.55 8.94 -22.10
CA TRP A 50 -8.24 7.86 -21.42
C TRP A 50 -7.90 7.81 -19.92
N VAL A 51 -6.61 7.87 -19.54
CA VAL A 51 -6.20 7.87 -18.15
C VAL A 51 -6.73 9.10 -17.42
N ARG A 52 -6.66 10.29 -18.03
CA ARG A 52 -7.17 11.54 -17.42
C ARG A 52 -8.69 11.55 -17.30
N PHE A 53 -9.39 10.85 -18.19
CA PHE A 53 -10.84 10.67 -18.07
C PHE A 53 -11.22 9.76 -16.90
N LEU A 54 -10.46 8.69 -16.69
CA LEU A 54 -10.71 7.76 -15.59
C LEU A 54 -10.23 8.27 -14.23
N ALA A 55 -9.20 9.10 -14.19
CA ALA A 55 -8.58 9.53 -12.93
C ALA A 55 -9.60 10.07 -11.91
N PRO A 56 -10.48 11.04 -12.22
CA PRO A 56 -11.43 11.54 -11.23
C PRO A 56 -12.43 10.50 -10.75
N LEU A 57 -12.81 9.54 -11.59
CA LEU A 57 -13.70 8.44 -11.18
C LEU A 57 -13.03 7.50 -10.20
N LEU A 58 -11.75 7.19 -10.43
CA LEU A 58 -10.95 6.37 -9.53
C LEU A 58 -10.65 7.10 -8.22
N GLU A 59 -10.41 8.41 -8.26
CA GLU A 59 -10.21 9.23 -7.06
C GLU A 59 -11.45 9.21 -6.16
N GLU A 60 -12.64 9.31 -6.74
CA GLU A 60 -13.89 9.22 -5.99
C GLU A 60 -14.07 7.86 -5.31
N GLU A 61 -13.78 6.78 -6.03
CA GLU A 61 -13.95 5.42 -5.51
C GLU A 61 -12.86 5.02 -4.49
N LEU A 62 -11.62 5.44 -4.72
CA LEU A 62 -10.48 5.00 -3.91
C LEU A 62 -10.15 5.96 -2.75
N GLY A 63 -10.64 7.20 -2.81
CA GLY A 63 -10.39 8.21 -1.78
C GLY A 63 -8.95 8.72 -1.72
N VAL A 64 -8.17 8.54 -2.80
CA VAL A 64 -6.78 9.02 -2.95
C VAL A 64 -6.61 9.65 -4.33
N GLY A 65 -5.59 10.50 -4.51
CA GLY A 65 -5.29 11.11 -5.80
C GLY A 65 -4.78 10.09 -6.83
N ILE A 66 -5.18 10.28 -8.09
CA ILE A 66 -4.64 9.56 -9.25
C ILE A 66 -3.80 10.53 -10.06
N VAL A 67 -2.50 10.29 -10.15
CA VAL A 67 -1.53 11.21 -10.74
C VAL A 67 -1.06 10.69 -12.09
N PRO A 68 -1.59 11.20 -13.22
CA PRO A 68 -1.11 10.85 -14.55
C PRO A 68 0.30 11.44 -14.79
N SER A 69 1.22 10.62 -15.26
CA SER A 69 2.60 10.98 -15.59
C SER A 69 2.96 10.44 -16.97
N ASN A 70 3.28 11.30 -17.92
CA ASN A 70 3.64 10.87 -19.27
C ASN A 70 5.14 10.55 -19.35
N LEU A 71 5.47 9.37 -19.82
CA LEU A 71 6.84 8.90 -20.03
C LEU A 71 6.95 8.19 -21.38
N PRO A 72 6.93 8.96 -22.50
CA PRO A 72 7.07 8.38 -23.83
C PRO A 72 8.50 7.90 -24.08
N GLY A 73 8.65 6.98 -25.03
CA GLY A 73 9.94 6.49 -25.49
C GLY A 73 9.98 5.00 -25.72
N ALA A 74 10.82 4.57 -26.66
CA ALA A 74 11.04 3.18 -27.02
C ALA A 74 9.73 2.37 -27.22
N ASN A 75 8.75 2.99 -27.86
CA ASN A 75 7.42 2.38 -28.06
C ASN A 75 6.79 1.82 -26.76
N GLY A 76 6.86 2.61 -25.69
CA GLY A 76 6.35 2.20 -24.36
C GLY A 76 7.38 1.50 -23.47
N GLY A 77 8.50 1.09 -23.99
CA GLY A 77 9.53 0.37 -23.24
C GLY A 77 10.10 1.16 -22.07
N THR A 78 10.23 2.48 -22.24
CA THR A 78 10.74 3.36 -21.16
C THR A 78 9.81 3.36 -19.94
N ALA A 79 8.52 3.54 -20.15
CA ALA A 79 7.53 3.50 -19.07
C ALA A 79 7.43 2.11 -18.45
N ALA A 80 7.39 1.07 -19.27
CA ALA A 80 7.34 -0.31 -18.81
C ALA A 80 8.55 -0.66 -17.94
N GLN A 81 9.75 -0.26 -18.34
CA GLN A 81 10.97 -0.51 -17.56
C GLN A 81 10.99 0.25 -16.23
N LYS A 82 10.47 1.49 -16.21
CA LYS A 82 10.32 2.25 -14.97
C LYS A 82 9.42 1.50 -13.98
N ILE A 83 8.27 1.03 -14.43
CA ILE A 83 7.33 0.28 -13.59
C ILE A 83 7.91 -1.06 -13.14
N TRP A 84 8.63 -1.76 -14.03
CA TRP A 84 9.30 -3.01 -13.67
C TRP A 84 10.32 -2.85 -12.55
N ASN A 85 11.05 -1.74 -12.53
CA ASN A 85 12.08 -1.43 -11.53
C ASN A 85 11.50 -0.74 -10.29
N ALA A 86 10.23 -0.35 -10.32
CA ALA A 86 9.58 0.31 -9.19
C ALA A 86 9.21 -0.70 -8.09
N LYS A 87 8.84 -0.17 -6.93
CA LYS A 87 8.31 -0.99 -5.86
C LYS A 87 6.93 -1.53 -6.27
N HIS A 88 6.74 -2.85 -6.18
CA HIS A 88 5.50 -3.51 -6.56
C HIS A 88 4.46 -3.49 -5.43
N ASP A 89 4.10 -2.31 -4.98
CA ASP A 89 3.16 -2.08 -3.88
C ASP A 89 1.79 -1.52 -4.34
N GLY A 90 1.59 -1.42 -5.66
CA GLY A 90 0.35 -0.92 -6.25
C GLY A 90 0.22 0.60 -6.35
N TYR A 91 1.24 1.38 -5.94
CA TYR A 91 1.22 2.84 -6.02
C TYR A 91 1.84 3.43 -7.28
N GLN A 92 2.42 2.58 -8.12
CA GLN A 92 2.86 2.93 -9.46
C GLN A 92 2.33 1.89 -10.44
N ILE A 93 1.54 2.32 -11.41
CA ILE A 93 0.93 1.45 -12.41
C ILE A 93 1.20 1.97 -13.83
N LEU A 94 1.14 1.09 -14.81
CA LEU A 94 1.35 1.44 -16.21
C LEU A 94 0.02 1.69 -16.90
N GLY A 95 -0.12 2.86 -17.51
CA GLY A 95 -1.20 3.19 -18.45
C GLY A 95 -0.73 2.89 -19.88
N ALA A 96 -1.21 1.81 -20.44
CA ALA A 96 -0.88 1.35 -21.78
C ALA A 96 -2.13 1.04 -22.60
N SER A 97 -1.98 0.94 -23.93
CA SER A 97 -3.00 0.50 -24.84
C SER A 97 -2.46 -0.61 -25.75
N GLU A 98 -3.36 -1.35 -26.40
CA GLU A 98 -3.00 -2.44 -27.30
C GLU A 98 -2.25 -2.01 -28.58
N THR A 99 -2.22 -0.70 -28.84
CA THR A 99 -1.54 -0.13 -30.01
C THR A 99 -0.10 0.29 -29.74
N ALA A 100 0.46 -0.15 -28.64
CA ALA A 100 1.86 0.11 -28.30
C ALA A 100 2.79 -0.91 -28.94
#